data_22268c21a02a58a9f986e87b0705ea57
#
_entry.id   22268c21a02a58a9f986e87b0705ea57
#
_cell.length_a   1.000
_cell.length_b   1.000
_cell.length_c   1.000
_cell.angle_alpha   90.00
_cell.angle_beta   90.00
_cell.angle_gamma   90.00
#
_symmetry.space_group_name_H-M   'P 1'
#
loop_
_entity.id
_entity.type
_entity.pdbx_description
1 polymer ?
#
loop_
_entity_poly.entity_id
_entity_poly.type
_entity_poly.pdbx_seq_one_letter_code
_entity_poly.pdbx_strand_id
1 'polypeptide(L)'
;MSKIIPVVLLVNLLFVVLIGCSSVNDSSASKSNATQNQKKVQENSDDHYKGDILETTASIETLPSFLSSAKNGQVSQIYGMVGKNIELLEWIPCYCGCGENSGHKNNKDCFIREIKQNGEVTWGSHAMNHAACVDIAFQSVLMNQNGASTLEIRQYIDKQYNKEGISVTPTPMPSA
;
A
#
# COMPACT_ATOMS: atom_id res chain seq x y z
N MET A 1 -6.92 2.74 57.36
CA MET A 1 -5.55 2.81 57.97
C MET A 1 -4.57 2.52 56.83
N SER A 2 -4.05 3.62 56.24
CA SER A 2 -2.64 4.02 56.32
C SER A 2 -1.72 3.09 55.53
N LYS A 3 -0.94 3.47 54.53
CA LYS A 3 0.02 4.58 54.43
C LYS A 3 0.40 4.86 52.98
N ILE A 4 0.41 6.11 52.65
CA ILE A 4 1.01 6.80 51.53
C ILE A 4 2.52 6.84 51.77
N ILE A 5 3.34 6.59 50.75
CA ILE A 5 4.72 7.08 50.69
C ILE A 5 5.00 7.56 49.26
N PRO A 6 5.31 8.84 49.07
CA PRO A 6 5.83 9.38 47.85
C PRO A 6 7.35 9.31 47.81
N VAL A 7 7.95 8.94 46.71
CA VAL A 7 9.35 9.25 46.48
C VAL A 7 9.51 10.00 45.17
N VAL A 8 9.68 11.29 45.38
CA VAL A 8 10.26 12.24 44.45
C VAL A 8 11.77 12.04 44.48
N LEU A 9 12.38 11.90 43.31
CA LEU A 9 13.74 12.42 43.13
C LEU A 9 14.01 12.77 41.67
N LEU A 10 14.24 14.06 41.50
CA LEU A 10 14.87 14.75 40.39
C LEU A 10 16.24 14.14 40.09
N VAL A 11 16.59 14.03 38.81
CA VAL A 11 17.94 14.38 38.34
C VAL A 11 17.86 14.99 36.95
N ASN A 12 18.10 16.29 36.87
CA ASN A 12 18.55 17.03 35.70
C ASN A 12 19.96 16.57 35.33
N LEU A 13 20.22 16.38 34.04
CA LEU A 13 21.54 16.70 33.51
C LEU A 13 21.45 17.16 32.08
N LEU A 14 21.70 18.44 31.89
CA LEU A 14 22.04 19.13 30.66
C LEU A 14 23.31 18.51 30.07
N PHE A 15 23.28 18.25 28.74
CA PHE A 15 24.51 18.31 27.96
C PHE A 15 24.23 18.95 26.60
N VAL A 16 24.73 20.16 26.49
CA VAL A 16 24.90 20.95 25.27
C VAL A 16 26.36 20.81 24.85
N VAL A 17 26.62 20.45 23.58
CA VAL A 17 27.81 20.84 22.80
C VAL A 17 27.50 20.53 21.33
N LEU A 18 27.23 21.47 20.47
CA LEU A 18 28.06 22.34 19.61
C LEU A 18 28.71 21.63 18.41
N ILE A 19 28.22 22.02 17.23
CA ILE A 19 28.93 22.56 16.04
C ILE A 19 29.91 21.64 15.31
N GLY A 20 29.64 21.49 13.99
CA GLY A 20 30.63 21.07 13.02
C GLY A 20 30.08 21.06 11.59
N CYS A 21 29.99 22.24 10.94
CA CYS A 21 29.94 22.34 9.48
C CYS A 21 31.29 21.94 8.90
N SER A 22 31.29 21.15 7.83
CA SER A 22 32.33 21.23 6.81
C SER A 22 31.81 20.71 5.47
N SER A 23 31.71 21.61 4.54
CA SER A 23 31.61 21.41 3.11
C SER A 23 32.97 20.99 2.57
N VAL A 24 33.05 20.01 1.69
CA VAL A 24 34.02 19.98 0.57
C VAL A 24 33.44 19.17 -0.59
N ASN A 25 33.35 19.81 -1.75
CA ASN A 25 33.30 19.22 -3.08
C ASN A 25 34.54 18.33 -3.31
N ASP A 26 34.40 17.23 -4.02
CA ASP A 26 35.19 17.07 -5.25
C ASP A 26 34.66 15.95 -6.17
N SER A 27 34.79 16.23 -7.44
CA SER A 27 34.44 15.41 -8.60
C SER A 27 35.43 14.29 -8.79
N SER A 28 34.97 13.08 -9.16
CA SER A 28 35.71 12.26 -10.13
C SER A 28 34.85 11.13 -10.70
N ALA A 29 34.72 11.14 -12.00
CA ALA A 29 34.08 10.12 -12.81
C ALA A 29 34.87 8.83 -12.79
N SER A 30 34.20 7.69 -12.59
CA SER A 30 34.71 6.40 -13.01
C SER A 30 33.61 5.59 -13.69
N LYS A 31 33.78 5.38 -15.00
CA LYS A 31 32.97 4.46 -15.81
C LYS A 31 33.31 3.04 -15.41
N SER A 32 32.32 2.27 -14.98
CA SER A 32 32.40 0.81 -15.03
C SER A 32 31.12 0.27 -15.65
N ASN A 33 31.28 -0.36 -16.81
CA ASN A 33 30.27 -1.13 -17.53
C ASN A 33 29.80 -2.30 -16.64
N ALA A 34 28.55 -2.28 -16.23
CA ALA A 34 27.86 -3.45 -15.73
C ALA A 34 26.75 -3.79 -16.73
N THR A 35 26.90 -4.93 -17.36
CA THR A 35 25.96 -5.57 -18.28
C THR A 35 24.58 -5.67 -17.63
N GLN A 36 23.66 -4.85 -18.11
CA GLN A 36 22.27 -4.89 -17.69
C GLN A 36 21.58 -6.06 -18.37
N ASN A 37 21.29 -7.10 -17.61
CA ASN A 37 20.33 -8.12 -17.98
C ASN A 37 18.93 -7.54 -17.75
N GLN A 38 18.47 -6.71 -18.69
CA GLN A 38 17.12 -6.13 -18.67
C GLN A 38 16.13 -7.23 -19.02
N LYS A 39 15.51 -7.81 -18.00
CA LYS A 39 14.28 -8.57 -18.14
C LYS A 39 13.23 -7.58 -18.66
N LYS A 40 12.81 -7.77 -19.89
CA LYS A 40 11.88 -6.95 -20.64
C LYS A 40 10.56 -6.84 -19.85
N VAL A 41 10.37 -5.72 -19.13
CA VAL A 41 9.08 -5.34 -18.58
C VAL A 41 8.23 -5.00 -19.79
N GLN A 42 7.21 -5.77 -20.02
CA GLN A 42 6.29 -5.58 -21.14
C GLN A 42 5.37 -4.42 -20.76
N GLU A 43 5.66 -3.26 -21.35
CA GLU A 43 4.83 -2.06 -21.26
C GLU A 43 3.57 -2.30 -22.08
N ASN A 44 2.52 -2.81 -21.43
CA ASN A 44 1.19 -2.86 -22.03
C ASN A 44 0.53 -1.49 -21.83
N SER A 45 0.34 -0.82 -22.95
CA SER A 45 -0.26 0.51 -23.08
C SER A 45 -1.78 0.47 -22.85
N ASP A 46 -2.20 0.35 -21.60
CA ASP A 46 -3.50 0.82 -21.16
C ASP A 46 -3.29 2.13 -20.38
N ASP A 47 -3.81 3.22 -20.90
CA ASP A 47 -3.59 4.61 -20.42
C ASP A 47 -4.02 4.85 -18.96
N HIS A 48 -4.69 3.87 -18.34
CA HIS A 48 -5.21 3.93 -16.97
C HIS A 48 -4.18 3.67 -15.87
N TYR A 49 -2.98 3.14 -16.22
CA TYR A 49 -1.91 2.79 -15.26
C TYR A 49 -0.61 3.54 -15.53
N LYS A 50 -0.70 4.74 -16.08
CA LYS A 50 0.44 5.58 -16.42
C LYS A 50 1.28 5.86 -15.16
N GLY A 51 2.47 5.27 -15.11
CA GLY A 51 3.40 5.39 -13.98
C GLY A 51 3.41 4.22 -13.00
N ASP A 52 2.47 3.27 -13.09
CA ASP A 52 2.49 2.08 -12.26
C ASP A 52 3.40 0.99 -12.88
N ILE A 53 4.13 0.29 -12.01
CA ILE A 53 4.86 -0.91 -12.41
C ILE A 53 3.86 -2.06 -12.44
N LEU A 54 3.80 -2.79 -13.56
CA LEU A 54 3.04 -4.02 -13.68
C LEU A 54 3.98 -5.21 -13.73
N GLU A 55 3.70 -6.23 -12.94
CA GLU A 55 4.48 -7.47 -12.90
C GLU A 55 3.55 -8.67 -12.84
N THR A 56 3.75 -9.63 -13.77
CA THR A 56 2.98 -10.87 -13.77
C THR A 56 3.75 -11.97 -13.04
N THR A 57 3.09 -12.62 -12.09
CA THR A 57 3.59 -13.77 -11.34
C THR A 57 2.81 -15.03 -11.69
N ALA A 58 3.38 -16.20 -11.37
CA ALA A 58 2.78 -17.50 -11.71
C ALA A 58 1.47 -17.78 -10.96
N SER A 59 1.27 -17.16 -9.79
CA SER A 59 0.07 -17.36 -8.96
C SER A 59 -0.12 -16.22 -7.97
N ILE A 60 -1.26 -16.23 -7.29
CA ILE A 60 -1.61 -15.26 -6.25
C ILE A 60 -0.73 -15.37 -4.99
N GLU A 61 -0.11 -16.52 -4.76
CA GLU A 61 0.82 -16.74 -3.64
C GLU A 61 2.21 -16.16 -3.93
N THR A 62 2.52 -15.89 -5.20
CA THR A 62 3.80 -15.33 -5.61
C THR A 62 3.68 -13.81 -5.69
N LEU A 63 4.28 -13.13 -4.73
CA LEU A 63 4.29 -11.67 -4.71
C LEU A 63 5.26 -11.08 -5.75
N PRO A 64 4.94 -9.89 -6.30
CA PRO A 64 5.78 -9.25 -7.32
C PRO A 64 7.11 -8.73 -6.75
N SER A 65 8.13 -8.74 -7.57
CA SER A 65 9.50 -8.38 -7.17
C SER A 65 9.65 -6.90 -6.83
N PHE A 66 8.80 -6.01 -7.36
CA PHE A 66 8.85 -4.59 -7.02
C PHE A 66 8.60 -4.31 -5.54
N LEU A 67 7.94 -5.21 -4.80
CA LEU A 67 7.75 -5.09 -3.35
C LEU A 67 9.05 -5.17 -2.55
N SER A 68 10.12 -5.70 -3.13
CA SER A 68 11.43 -5.74 -2.48
C SER A 68 12.02 -4.34 -2.24
N SER A 69 11.55 -3.33 -3.00
CA SER A 69 11.91 -1.93 -2.83
C SER A 69 11.13 -1.22 -1.70
N ALA A 70 10.08 -1.85 -1.17
CA ALA A 70 9.31 -1.30 -0.07
C ALA A 70 10.17 -1.17 1.19
N LYS A 71 10.21 0.04 1.77
CA LYS A 71 11.07 0.36 2.91
C LYS A 71 10.75 -0.44 4.18
N ASN A 72 9.58 -1.05 4.25
CA ASN A 72 9.18 -1.96 5.32
C ASN A 72 8.37 -3.13 4.75
N GLY A 73 8.47 -4.29 5.37
CA GLY A 73 7.76 -5.49 4.94
C GLY A 73 6.23 -5.45 5.10
N GLN A 74 5.68 -4.38 5.68
CA GLN A 74 4.25 -4.25 5.93
C GLN A 74 3.45 -4.17 4.63
N VAL A 75 3.93 -3.41 3.64
CA VAL A 75 3.26 -3.32 2.33
C VAL A 75 3.19 -4.68 1.66
N SER A 76 4.28 -5.45 1.68
CA SER A 76 4.31 -6.81 1.12
C SER A 76 3.31 -7.74 1.82
N GLN A 77 3.17 -7.63 3.15
CA GLN A 77 2.16 -8.39 3.90
C GLN A 77 0.75 -8.03 3.45
N ILE A 78 0.47 -6.74 3.23
CA ILE A 78 -0.85 -6.29 2.78
C ILE A 78 -1.14 -6.78 1.35
N TYR A 79 -0.18 -6.78 0.43
CA TYR A 79 -0.36 -7.41 -0.89
C TYR A 79 -0.72 -8.89 -0.77
N GLY A 80 -0.05 -9.63 0.12
CA GLY A 80 -0.39 -11.02 0.42
C GLY A 80 -1.78 -11.20 1.04
N MET A 81 -2.23 -10.26 1.88
CA MET A 81 -3.59 -10.24 2.43
C MET A 81 -4.62 -9.96 1.33
N VAL A 82 -4.36 -9.01 0.44
CA VAL A 82 -5.22 -8.68 -0.71
C VAL A 82 -5.43 -9.90 -1.60
N GLY A 83 -4.36 -10.62 -1.93
CA GLY A 83 -4.43 -11.83 -2.75
C GLY A 83 -5.35 -12.91 -2.18
N LYS A 84 -5.49 -12.97 -0.87
CA LYS A 84 -6.37 -13.92 -0.17
C LYS A 84 -7.80 -13.42 0.06
N ASN A 85 -8.10 -12.16 -0.26
CA ASN A 85 -9.37 -11.50 0.04
C ASN A 85 -9.93 -10.72 -1.16
N ILE A 86 -9.70 -11.22 -2.37
CA ILE A 86 -10.07 -10.57 -3.63
C ILE A 86 -11.56 -10.28 -3.67
N GLU A 87 -12.40 -11.30 -3.42
CA GLU A 87 -13.86 -11.20 -3.47
C GLU A 87 -14.41 -10.13 -2.53
N LEU A 88 -13.84 -10.02 -1.33
CA LEU A 88 -14.20 -8.94 -0.40
C LEU A 88 -13.87 -7.57 -1.00
N LEU A 89 -12.63 -7.39 -1.50
CA LEU A 89 -12.12 -6.10 -1.91
C LEU A 89 -12.71 -5.60 -3.23
N GLU A 90 -13.38 -6.45 -3.99
CA GLU A 90 -14.20 -6.06 -5.15
C GLU A 90 -15.45 -5.26 -4.75
N TRP A 91 -15.93 -5.41 -3.50
CA TRP A 91 -17.07 -4.67 -2.95
C TRP A 91 -16.64 -3.42 -2.16
N ILE A 92 -15.35 -3.22 -1.95
CA ILE A 92 -14.81 -2.12 -1.16
C ILE A 92 -14.29 -1.02 -2.08
N PRO A 93 -14.76 0.23 -1.96
CA PRO A 93 -14.27 1.33 -2.77
C PRO A 93 -12.88 1.79 -2.34
N CYS A 94 -12.21 2.50 -3.24
CA CYS A 94 -11.02 3.26 -2.92
C CYS A 94 -11.30 4.77 -2.97
N TYR A 95 -10.73 5.49 -2.00
CA TYR A 95 -10.91 6.93 -1.80
C TYR A 95 -9.61 7.71 -2.05
N CYS A 96 -8.72 7.20 -2.89
CA CYS A 96 -7.46 7.88 -3.23
C CYS A 96 -7.55 8.76 -4.50
N GLY A 97 -8.72 8.84 -5.13
CA GLY A 97 -8.90 9.52 -6.42
C GLY A 97 -8.50 8.69 -7.65
N CYS A 98 -8.14 7.43 -7.48
CA CYS A 98 -7.66 6.57 -8.56
C CYS A 98 -8.77 6.12 -9.53
N GLY A 99 -10.06 6.21 -9.15
CA GLY A 99 -11.18 5.81 -10.00
C GLY A 99 -11.22 6.58 -11.32
N GLU A 100 -11.02 7.88 -11.29
CA GLU A 100 -11.02 8.74 -12.49
C GLU A 100 -9.71 8.67 -13.26
N ASN A 101 -8.58 8.63 -12.56
CA ASN A 101 -7.26 8.78 -13.17
C ASN A 101 -6.65 7.44 -13.63
N SER A 102 -6.99 6.34 -12.96
CA SER A 102 -6.42 5.01 -13.22
C SER A 102 -7.46 3.97 -13.65
N GLY A 103 -8.74 4.36 -13.75
CA GLY A 103 -9.84 3.47 -14.14
C GLY A 103 -10.14 2.37 -13.13
N HIS A 104 -9.70 2.52 -11.87
CA HIS A 104 -9.98 1.55 -10.82
C HIS A 104 -11.47 1.52 -10.48
N LYS A 105 -12.02 0.33 -10.30
CA LYS A 105 -13.45 0.12 -9.98
C LYS A 105 -13.68 -0.13 -8.48
N ASN A 106 -12.64 -0.57 -7.77
CA ASN A 106 -12.69 -0.94 -6.36
C ASN A 106 -11.28 -0.93 -5.77
N ASN A 107 -11.15 -1.26 -4.48
CA ASN A 107 -9.87 -1.24 -3.78
C ASN A 107 -8.90 -2.34 -4.27
N LYS A 108 -9.40 -3.51 -4.71
CA LYS A 108 -8.57 -4.57 -5.28
C LYS A 108 -7.74 -4.07 -6.46
N ASP A 109 -8.31 -3.22 -7.32
CA ASP A 109 -7.66 -2.73 -8.54
C ASP A 109 -6.42 -1.87 -8.26
N CYS A 110 -6.27 -1.36 -7.04
CA CYS A 110 -5.05 -0.67 -6.60
C CYS A 110 -3.84 -1.62 -6.45
N PHE A 111 -4.07 -2.93 -6.38
CA PHE A 111 -3.05 -3.97 -6.13
C PHE A 111 -2.94 -4.96 -7.28
N ILE A 112 -4.08 -5.37 -7.85
CA ILE A 112 -4.19 -6.44 -8.84
C ILE A 112 -4.88 -5.91 -10.08
N ARG A 113 -4.16 -5.93 -11.19
CA ARG A 113 -4.66 -5.54 -12.52
C ARG A 113 -5.51 -6.62 -13.16
N GLU A 114 -5.05 -7.87 -13.10
CA GLU A 114 -5.65 -8.98 -13.79
C GLU A 114 -5.35 -10.30 -13.09
N ILE A 115 -6.31 -11.21 -13.11
CA ILE A 115 -6.11 -12.62 -12.77
C ILE A 115 -6.53 -13.42 -13.98
N LYS A 116 -5.58 -14.15 -14.57
CA LYS A 116 -5.82 -14.93 -15.77
C LYS A 116 -6.41 -16.30 -15.45
N GLN A 117 -7.07 -16.91 -16.43
CA GLN A 117 -7.66 -18.26 -16.28
C GLN A 117 -6.65 -19.35 -15.93
N ASN A 118 -5.39 -19.18 -16.31
CA ASN A 118 -4.30 -20.11 -15.97
C ASN A 118 -3.73 -19.90 -14.57
N GLY A 119 -4.28 -18.96 -13.79
CA GLY A 119 -3.84 -18.64 -12.42
C GLY A 119 -2.75 -17.59 -12.34
N GLU A 120 -2.20 -17.12 -13.44
CA GLU A 120 -1.25 -16.00 -13.43
C GLU A 120 -1.92 -14.73 -12.93
N VAL A 121 -1.18 -13.91 -12.17
CA VAL A 121 -1.65 -12.65 -11.61
C VAL A 121 -0.77 -11.51 -12.06
N THR A 122 -1.37 -10.48 -12.65
CA THR A 122 -0.69 -9.22 -12.94
C THR A 122 -0.95 -8.25 -11.79
N TRP A 123 0.10 -7.98 -11.04
CA TRP A 123 0.11 -7.04 -9.92
C TRP A 123 0.43 -5.62 -10.41
N GLY A 124 -0.13 -4.61 -9.73
CA GLY A 124 0.19 -3.20 -9.93
C GLY A 124 0.85 -2.59 -8.69
N SER A 125 1.79 -1.66 -8.92
CA SER A 125 2.48 -0.97 -7.82
C SER A 125 1.69 0.23 -7.26
N HIS A 126 0.51 0.53 -7.77
CA HIS A 126 -0.27 1.72 -7.42
C HIS A 126 -0.42 1.94 -5.91
N ALA A 127 -0.84 0.90 -5.19
CA ALA A 127 -1.03 0.99 -3.75
C ALA A 127 0.23 1.31 -2.95
N MET A 128 1.43 1.06 -3.48
CA MET A 128 2.69 1.39 -2.79
C MET A 128 2.86 2.91 -2.57
N ASN A 129 2.24 3.71 -3.41
CA ASN A 129 2.33 5.17 -3.39
C ASN A 129 1.09 5.85 -2.77
N HIS A 130 0.07 5.08 -2.42
CA HIS A 130 -1.21 5.58 -1.93
C HIS A 130 -1.59 4.94 -0.59
N ALA A 131 -1.26 5.61 0.52
CA ALA A 131 -1.53 5.11 1.86
C ALA A 131 -3.01 4.76 2.10
N ALA A 132 -3.95 5.51 1.50
CA ALA A 132 -5.38 5.22 1.60
C ALA A 132 -5.75 3.85 1.02
N CYS A 133 -5.16 3.44 -0.12
CA CYS A 133 -5.41 2.13 -0.72
C CYS A 133 -5.01 1.00 0.22
N VAL A 134 -3.81 1.13 0.81
CA VAL A 134 -3.21 0.16 1.74
C VAL A 134 -4.03 0.06 3.02
N ASP A 135 -4.41 1.19 3.59
CA ASP A 135 -5.15 1.25 4.85
C ASP A 135 -6.59 0.71 4.70
N ILE A 136 -7.28 1.06 3.62
CA ILE A 136 -8.62 0.52 3.30
C ILE A 136 -8.56 -1.01 3.15
N ALA A 137 -7.58 -1.55 2.41
CA ALA A 137 -7.41 -3.00 2.27
C ALA A 137 -7.18 -3.67 3.62
N PHE A 138 -6.26 -3.12 4.43
CA PHE A 138 -5.93 -3.66 5.74
C PHE A 138 -7.14 -3.66 6.68
N GLN A 139 -7.83 -2.53 6.82
CA GLN A 139 -9.02 -2.41 7.67
C GLN A 139 -10.12 -3.39 7.23
N SER A 140 -10.39 -3.47 5.93
CA SER A 140 -11.42 -4.36 5.39
C SER A 140 -11.13 -5.82 5.70
N VAL A 141 -9.89 -6.28 5.46
CA VAL A 141 -9.51 -7.67 5.74
C VAL A 141 -9.53 -7.95 7.23
N LEU A 142 -9.06 -7.03 8.06
CA LEU A 142 -9.09 -7.19 9.52
C LEU A 142 -10.52 -7.32 10.07
N MET A 143 -11.44 -6.48 9.60
CA MET A 143 -12.85 -6.56 9.97
C MET A 143 -13.48 -7.88 9.53
N ASN A 144 -13.21 -8.34 8.30
CA ASN A 144 -13.69 -9.63 7.80
C ASN A 144 -13.19 -10.80 8.65
N GLN A 145 -11.91 -10.79 9.03
CA GLN A 145 -11.33 -11.81 9.92
C GLN A 145 -11.98 -11.81 11.31
N ASN A 146 -12.50 -10.67 11.76
CA ASN A 146 -13.25 -10.54 13.01
C ASN A 146 -14.76 -10.81 12.85
N GLY A 147 -15.20 -11.31 11.69
CA GLY A 147 -16.56 -11.77 11.46
C GLY A 147 -17.55 -10.71 10.97
N ALA A 148 -17.07 -9.51 10.61
CA ALA A 148 -17.95 -8.51 10.01
C ALA A 148 -18.35 -8.93 8.58
N SER A 149 -19.61 -8.70 8.23
CA SER A 149 -20.14 -8.90 6.89
C SER A 149 -19.55 -7.88 5.89
N THR A 150 -19.56 -8.22 4.60
CA THR A 150 -19.11 -7.32 3.54
C THR A 150 -19.85 -5.98 3.56
N LEU A 151 -21.15 -6.00 3.86
CA LEU A 151 -21.95 -4.78 3.97
C LEU A 151 -21.52 -3.90 5.15
N GLU A 152 -21.30 -4.49 6.33
CA GLU A 152 -20.81 -3.75 7.50
C GLU A 152 -19.43 -3.14 7.25
N ILE A 153 -18.53 -3.89 6.61
CA ILE A 153 -17.21 -3.41 6.23
C ILE A 153 -17.34 -2.25 5.26
N ARG A 154 -18.14 -2.40 4.21
CA ARG A 154 -18.41 -1.35 3.24
C ARG A 154 -18.94 -0.07 3.91
N GLN A 155 -19.91 -0.17 4.76
CA GLN A 155 -20.48 0.98 5.49
C GLN A 155 -19.46 1.66 6.41
N TYR A 156 -18.60 0.87 7.06
CA TYR A 156 -17.51 1.39 7.87
C TYR A 156 -16.51 2.19 7.02
N ILE A 157 -16.05 1.62 5.91
CA ILE A 157 -15.08 2.27 5.00
C ILE A 157 -15.68 3.56 4.42
N ASP A 158 -16.93 3.53 3.94
CA ASP A 158 -17.60 4.72 3.44
C ASP A 158 -17.65 5.83 4.51
N LYS A 159 -18.00 5.49 5.73
CA LYS A 159 -18.05 6.44 6.85
C LYS A 159 -16.71 7.05 7.20
N GLN A 160 -15.62 6.28 7.12
CA GLN A 160 -14.28 6.74 7.48
C GLN A 160 -13.61 7.58 6.40
N TYR A 161 -13.81 7.22 5.14
CA TYR A 161 -13.02 7.74 4.02
C TYR A 161 -13.81 8.66 3.09
N ASN A 162 -15.13 8.61 3.05
CA ASN A 162 -15.95 9.49 2.21
C ASN A 162 -15.97 10.91 2.80
N LYS A 163 -15.08 11.74 2.29
CA LYS A 163 -14.96 13.15 2.65
C LYS A 163 -15.25 14.02 1.44
N GLU A 164 -15.75 15.23 1.69
CA GLU A 164 -16.02 16.20 0.64
C GLU A 164 -14.78 16.45 -0.23
N GLY A 165 -14.98 16.44 -1.55
CA GLY A 165 -13.92 16.68 -2.53
C GLY A 165 -13.02 15.46 -2.83
N ILE A 166 -13.29 14.29 -2.26
CA ILE A 166 -12.58 13.07 -2.61
C ILE A 166 -13.34 12.29 -3.68
N SER A 167 -12.66 12.00 -4.80
CA SER A 167 -13.18 11.09 -5.82
C SER A 167 -13.09 9.64 -5.34
N VAL A 168 -14.21 8.92 -5.44
CA VAL A 168 -14.33 7.52 -5.04
C VAL A 168 -14.47 6.61 -6.24
N THR A 169 -13.95 5.40 -6.16
CA THR A 169 -14.17 4.39 -7.21
C THR A 169 -15.66 4.02 -7.34
N PRO A 170 -16.17 3.71 -8.57
CA PRO A 170 -17.58 3.42 -8.83
C PRO A 170 -17.97 1.99 -8.38
N THR A 171 -17.70 1.67 -7.13
CA THR A 171 -17.89 0.34 -6.55
C THR A 171 -19.35 0.11 -6.15
N PRO A 172 -20.04 -0.94 -6.63
CA PRO A 172 -21.42 -1.22 -6.24
C PRO A 172 -21.52 -1.54 -4.74
N MET A 173 -22.72 -1.36 -4.17
CA MET A 173 -23.01 -1.81 -2.81
C MET A 173 -23.17 -3.33 -2.78
N PRO A 174 -22.59 -4.02 -1.78
CA PRO A 174 -22.87 -5.44 -1.58
C PRO A 174 -24.31 -5.67 -1.16
N SER A 175 -24.86 -6.82 -1.49
CA SER A 175 -26.16 -7.25 -0.96
C SER A 175 -26.09 -7.48 0.55
N ALA A 176 -27.25 -7.35 1.21
CA ALA A 176 -27.39 -7.65 2.63
C ALA A 176 -27.32 -9.17 2.89
#